data_0c73117b36c44f84565e45d629172a1d
#
_entry.id   0c73117b36c44f84565e45d629172a1d
#
_cell.length_a   1.000
_cell.length_b   1.000
_cell.length_c   1.000
_cell.angle_alpha   90.00
_cell.angle_beta   90.00
_cell.angle_gamma   90.00
#
_symmetry.space_group_name_H-M   'P 1'
#
loop_
_entity.id
_entity.type
_entity.pdbx_description
1 polymer ?
#
loop_
_entity_poly.entity_id
_entity_poly.type
_entity_poly.pdbx_seq_one_letter_code
_entity_poly.pdbx_strand_id
1 'polypeptide(L)'
;MQRSSPLIPIFLIVVVDVLGLAIILPLLPFYAEKLGASPTTVGLLVSTYAVCQLIAGPLLGRMSDQVGRKRLLLVSQVGTFIGFIVLANAHTLWVVFLARIIDGITAGNLSLAQAYISDVTKPEERTKAFGLIGIAFGIGFLIGPALAGVLSGYGYQYPIYAAAALSATSVFTTWRLLPSVNTASPDAAKDRRLSLLDWGNYVRYFRQPGLAPLLWQFATFIFGFSAFMSGFALFAERRFTWDGHPFGPKQVGLVYAYVGFLAIILQGGLIGRLSKRFGDRILVKAGFITAIVGFTGLGFSYTVPQLLMASTFCSFGTGALRPTLTSLITQYAGRSEQGSVLGLTQSLMSLAQIVAPFVAGLMIDRSMLTTWAMIGVVTSIIGLSIKSSTTTAIPA
;
A
#
# COMPACT_ATOMS: atom_id res chain seq x y z
N MET A 1 -3.01 -18.75 -34.14
CA MET A 1 -2.76 -18.75 -32.69
C MET A 1 -3.28 -17.44 -32.13
N GLN A 2 -4.42 -17.46 -31.43
CA GLN A 2 -4.92 -16.30 -30.70
C GLN A 2 -3.86 -15.89 -29.68
N ARG A 3 -3.26 -14.71 -29.84
CA ARG A 3 -2.36 -14.15 -28.83
C ARG A 3 -3.23 -13.89 -27.59
N SER A 4 -3.14 -14.78 -26.58
CA SER A 4 -3.76 -14.55 -25.30
C SER A 4 -3.39 -13.15 -24.81
N SER A 5 -4.39 -12.39 -24.37
CA SER A 5 -4.18 -11.02 -23.87
C SER A 5 -3.10 -11.04 -22.77
N PRO A 6 -2.04 -10.23 -22.88
CA PRO A 6 -0.97 -10.19 -21.88
C PRO A 6 -1.47 -9.70 -20.51
N LEU A 7 -2.72 -9.22 -20.42
CA LEU A 7 -3.31 -8.74 -19.17
C LEU A 7 -3.63 -9.85 -18.18
N ILE A 8 -3.94 -11.08 -18.63
CA ILE A 8 -4.23 -12.20 -17.72
C ILE A 8 -2.98 -12.65 -16.96
N PRO A 9 -1.82 -12.93 -17.63
CA PRO A 9 -0.60 -13.23 -16.91
C PRO A 9 -0.17 -12.15 -15.93
N ILE A 10 -0.23 -10.87 -16.34
CA ILE A 10 0.19 -9.77 -15.47
C ILE A 10 -0.77 -9.60 -14.28
N PHE A 11 -2.07 -9.82 -14.46
CA PHE A 11 -3.04 -9.85 -13.36
C PHE A 11 -2.71 -10.93 -12.34
N LEU A 12 -2.46 -12.17 -12.79
CA LEU A 12 -2.09 -13.28 -11.90
C LEU A 12 -0.80 -12.97 -11.13
N ILE A 13 0.20 -12.38 -11.80
CA ILE A 13 1.45 -11.96 -11.19
C ILE A 13 1.17 -10.96 -10.06
N VAL A 14 0.38 -9.93 -10.33
CA VAL A 14 0.06 -8.89 -9.33
C VAL A 14 -0.77 -9.47 -8.18
N VAL A 15 -1.74 -10.35 -8.44
CA VAL A 15 -2.52 -11.03 -7.37
C VAL A 15 -1.59 -11.79 -6.43
N VAL A 16 -0.66 -12.57 -6.99
CA VAL A 16 0.26 -13.41 -6.21
C VAL A 16 1.23 -12.55 -5.41
N ASP A 17 1.77 -11.48 -5.99
CA ASP A 17 2.68 -10.56 -5.31
C ASP A 17 1.96 -9.82 -4.16
N VAL A 18 0.71 -9.37 -4.39
CA VAL A 18 -0.08 -8.70 -3.34
C VAL A 18 -0.49 -9.67 -2.24
N LEU A 19 -0.81 -10.93 -2.57
CA LEU A 19 -1.05 -11.97 -1.57
C LEU A 19 0.17 -12.17 -0.67
N GLY A 20 1.37 -12.29 -1.24
CA GLY A 20 2.62 -12.41 -0.49
C GLY A 20 2.83 -11.24 0.46
N LEU A 21 2.65 -10.01 -0.02
CA LEU A 21 2.72 -8.80 0.81
C LEU A 21 1.68 -8.82 1.94
N ALA A 22 0.42 -9.16 1.63
CA ALA A 22 -0.68 -9.12 2.57
C ALA A 22 -0.59 -10.21 3.66
N ILE A 23 0.10 -11.33 3.40
CA ILE A 23 0.44 -12.35 4.41
C ILE A 23 1.42 -11.78 5.43
N ILE A 24 2.43 -11.04 4.98
CA ILE A 24 3.51 -10.55 5.85
C ILE A 24 3.05 -9.40 6.76
N LEU A 25 2.16 -8.53 6.28
CA LEU A 25 1.73 -7.33 7.01
C LEU A 25 1.23 -7.60 8.44
N PRO A 26 0.27 -8.52 8.69
CA PRO A 26 -0.19 -8.80 10.05
C PRO A 26 0.78 -9.65 10.85
N LEU A 27 1.68 -10.39 10.19
CA LEU A 27 2.54 -11.38 10.81
C LEU A 27 3.85 -10.79 11.34
N LEU A 28 4.47 -9.88 10.57
CA LEU A 28 5.79 -9.35 10.84
C LEU A 28 5.94 -8.77 12.25
N PRO A 29 4.99 -8.02 12.82
CA PRO A 29 5.08 -7.52 14.18
C PRO A 29 5.24 -8.64 15.21
N PHE A 30 4.38 -9.65 15.19
CA PHE A 30 4.42 -10.78 16.12
C PHE A 30 5.70 -11.62 15.97
N TYR A 31 6.13 -11.81 14.72
CA TYR A 31 7.35 -12.57 14.46
C TYR A 31 8.60 -11.84 14.97
N ALA A 32 8.66 -10.53 14.77
CA ALA A 32 9.77 -9.71 15.26
C ALA A 32 9.78 -9.64 16.80
N GLU A 33 8.61 -9.47 17.45
CA GLU A 33 8.52 -9.49 18.92
C GLU A 33 8.95 -10.82 19.51
N LYS A 34 8.61 -11.95 18.88
CA LYS A 34 9.12 -13.27 19.28
C LYS A 34 10.65 -13.36 19.26
N LEU A 35 11.30 -12.59 18.40
CA LEU A 35 12.77 -12.48 18.31
C LEU A 35 13.33 -11.35 19.21
N GLY A 36 12.52 -10.77 20.09
CA GLY A 36 12.91 -9.75 21.05
C GLY A 36 12.84 -8.31 20.54
N ALA A 37 12.12 -8.04 19.45
CA ALA A 37 11.90 -6.68 18.97
C ALA A 37 10.97 -5.91 19.91
N SER A 38 11.29 -4.66 20.21
CA SER A 38 10.33 -3.71 20.76
C SER A 38 9.37 -3.21 19.66
N PRO A 39 8.20 -2.65 20.00
CA PRO A 39 7.31 -2.00 19.04
C PRO A 39 8.01 -0.93 18.18
N THR A 40 8.93 -0.18 18.79
CA THR A 40 9.79 0.78 18.07
C THR A 40 10.65 0.09 17.01
N THR A 41 11.25 -1.05 17.36
CA THR A 41 12.06 -1.86 16.44
C THR A 41 11.21 -2.42 15.29
N VAL A 42 9.98 -2.86 15.56
CA VAL A 42 9.03 -3.27 14.52
C VAL A 42 8.73 -2.11 13.55
N GLY A 43 8.50 -0.92 14.08
CA GLY A 43 8.34 0.29 13.26
C GLY A 43 9.56 0.55 12.36
N LEU A 44 10.77 0.40 12.90
CA LEU A 44 12.03 0.53 12.15
C LEU A 44 12.18 -0.54 11.04
N LEU A 45 11.74 -1.78 11.28
CA LEU A 45 11.75 -2.84 10.26
C LEU A 45 10.88 -2.47 9.05
N VAL A 46 9.70 -1.91 9.29
CA VAL A 46 8.81 -1.44 8.21
C VAL A 46 9.44 -0.23 7.51
N SER A 47 9.97 0.72 8.27
CA SER A 47 10.64 1.92 7.73
C SER A 47 11.87 1.56 6.89
N THR A 48 12.67 0.56 7.30
CA THR A 48 13.85 0.09 6.56
C THR A 48 13.48 -0.40 5.15
N TYR A 49 12.44 -1.21 5.04
CA TYR A 49 11.91 -1.63 3.74
C TYR A 49 11.51 -0.42 2.89
N ALA A 50 10.76 0.53 3.47
CA ALA A 50 10.26 1.70 2.76
C ALA A 50 11.39 2.63 2.27
N VAL A 51 12.45 2.80 3.07
CA VAL A 51 13.66 3.57 2.65
C VAL A 51 14.34 2.90 1.47
N CYS A 52 14.58 1.58 1.55
CA CYS A 52 15.18 0.84 0.46
C CYS A 52 14.32 0.91 -0.82
N GLN A 53 13.00 0.75 -0.70
CA GLN A 53 12.06 0.83 -1.81
C GLN A 53 12.04 2.24 -2.45
N LEU A 54 12.09 3.31 -1.64
CA LEU A 54 12.11 4.68 -2.14
C LEU A 54 13.33 4.94 -3.03
N ILE A 55 14.48 4.38 -2.67
CA ILE A 55 15.73 4.51 -3.43
C ILE A 55 15.70 3.58 -4.65
N ALA A 56 15.34 2.31 -4.45
CA ALA A 56 15.39 1.29 -5.48
C ALA A 56 14.33 1.47 -6.58
N GLY A 57 13.12 1.92 -6.23
CA GLY A 57 12.00 2.02 -7.16
C GLY A 57 12.32 2.75 -8.46
N PRO A 58 12.84 3.99 -8.41
CA PRO A 58 13.21 4.73 -9.61
C PRO A 58 14.42 4.17 -10.35
N LEU A 59 15.37 3.56 -9.64
CA LEU A 59 16.50 2.89 -10.25
C LEU A 59 16.03 1.68 -11.07
N LEU A 60 15.19 0.84 -10.47
CA LEU A 60 14.57 -0.31 -11.13
C LEU A 60 13.69 0.12 -12.31
N GLY A 61 12.94 1.21 -12.15
CA GLY A 61 12.13 1.79 -13.22
C GLY A 61 12.99 2.16 -14.44
N ARG A 62 14.08 2.92 -14.24
CA ARG A 62 15.00 3.31 -15.32
C ARG A 62 15.72 2.12 -15.95
N MET A 63 16.22 1.20 -15.10
CA MET A 63 16.85 -0.01 -15.60
C MET A 63 15.89 -0.83 -16.46
N SER A 64 14.59 -0.85 -16.12
CA SER A 64 13.59 -1.58 -16.88
C SER A 64 13.33 -1.00 -18.28
N ASP A 65 13.53 0.31 -18.45
CA ASP A 65 13.46 0.95 -19.77
C ASP A 65 14.61 0.52 -20.69
N GLN A 66 15.77 0.17 -20.12
CA GLN A 66 16.99 -0.22 -20.84
C GLN A 66 17.10 -1.74 -21.04
N VAL A 67 16.89 -2.52 -19.99
CA VAL A 67 17.08 -3.98 -19.96
C VAL A 67 15.83 -4.73 -20.41
N GLY A 68 14.67 -4.06 -20.36
CA GLY A 68 13.36 -4.60 -20.67
C GLY A 68 12.52 -4.94 -19.42
N ARG A 69 11.23 -4.63 -19.48
CA ARG A 69 10.29 -4.75 -18.36
C ARG A 69 10.26 -6.15 -17.74
N LYS A 70 10.13 -7.19 -18.59
CA LYS A 70 10.05 -8.58 -18.13
C LYS A 70 11.28 -9.02 -17.35
N ARG A 71 12.49 -8.70 -17.86
CA ARG A 71 13.74 -9.12 -17.22
C ARG A 71 13.87 -8.51 -15.83
N LEU A 72 13.59 -7.22 -15.73
CA LEU A 72 13.74 -6.54 -14.44
C LEU A 72 12.63 -6.89 -13.45
N LEU A 73 11.42 -7.19 -13.94
CA LEU A 73 10.34 -7.75 -13.11
C LEU A 73 10.76 -9.10 -12.51
N LEU A 74 11.39 -9.99 -13.30
CA LEU A 74 11.94 -11.25 -12.80
C LEU A 74 13.00 -11.03 -11.72
N VAL A 75 13.94 -10.10 -11.92
CA VAL A 75 14.95 -9.77 -10.91
C VAL A 75 14.31 -9.29 -9.61
N SER A 76 13.32 -8.41 -9.72
CA SER A 76 12.56 -7.89 -8.58
C SER A 76 11.84 -9.03 -7.82
N GLN A 77 11.13 -9.90 -8.53
CA GLN A 77 10.41 -11.04 -7.95
C GLN A 77 11.35 -12.08 -7.29
N VAL A 78 12.49 -12.37 -7.93
CA VAL A 78 13.52 -13.24 -7.34
C VAL A 78 14.08 -12.64 -6.06
N GLY A 79 14.30 -11.33 -6.01
CA GLY A 79 14.72 -10.64 -4.80
C GLY A 79 13.67 -10.73 -3.68
N THR A 80 12.40 -10.54 -3.99
CA THR A 80 11.29 -10.73 -3.02
C THR A 80 11.23 -12.17 -2.53
N PHE A 81 11.39 -13.17 -3.43
CA PHE A 81 11.45 -14.58 -3.06
C PHE A 81 12.60 -14.87 -2.08
N ILE A 82 13.81 -14.38 -2.39
CA ILE A 82 14.98 -14.53 -1.51
C ILE A 82 14.72 -13.84 -0.17
N GLY A 83 14.15 -12.63 -0.18
CA GLY A 83 13.77 -11.90 1.02
C GLY A 83 12.83 -12.72 1.92
N PHE A 84 11.82 -13.37 1.36
CA PHE A 84 10.92 -14.24 2.12
C PHE A 84 11.61 -15.50 2.65
N ILE A 85 12.48 -16.14 1.86
CA ILE A 85 13.26 -17.30 2.35
C ILE A 85 14.18 -16.90 3.50
N VAL A 86 14.88 -15.76 3.40
CA VAL A 86 15.73 -15.25 4.48
C VAL A 86 14.89 -14.94 5.71
N LEU A 87 13.71 -14.30 5.53
CA LEU A 87 12.80 -13.98 6.61
C LEU A 87 12.26 -15.23 7.30
N ALA A 88 11.83 -16.25 6.54
CA ALA A 88 11.28 -17.50 7.10
C ALA A 88 12.29 -18.26 7.97
N ASN A 89 13.59 -18.12 7.66
CA ASN A 89 14.69 -18.75 8.41
C ASN A 89 15.39 -17.79 9.40
N ALA A 90 14.76 -16.64 9.71
CA ALA A 90 15.36 -15.70 10.62
C ALA A 90 15.27 -16.20 12.08
N HIS A 91 16.41 -16.27 12.74
CA HIS A 91 16.53 -16.61 14.18
C HIS A 91 16.99 -15.41 15.01
N THR A 92 17.31 -14.29 14.38
CA THR A 92 17.73 -13.05 15.01
C THR A 92 17.13 -11.84 14.30
N LEU A 93 16.98 -10.72 15.02
CA LEU A 93 16.46 -9.48 14.44
C LEU A 93 17.30 -8.96 13.28
N TRP A 94 18.62 -9.15 13.31
CA TRP A 94 19.49 -8.73 12.21
C TRP A 94 19.16 -9.43 10.89
N VAL A 95 18.81 -10.72 10.96
CA VAL A 95 18.38 -11.46 9.76
C VAL A 95 17.02 -10.95 9.26
N VAL A 96 16.13 -10.54 10.16
CA VAL A 96 14.85 -9.90 9.76
C VAL A 96 15.13 -8.57 9.06
N PHE A 97 16.02 -7.72 9.60
CA PHE A 97 16.44 -6.48 8.92
C PHE A 97 17.06 -6.75 7.54
N LEU A 98 17.96 -7.75 7.46
CA LEU A 98 18.56 -8.15 6.18
C LEU A 98 17.48 -8.56 5.16
N ALA A 99 16.51 -9.37 5.58
CA ALA A 99 15.38 -9.76 4.73
C ALA A 99 14.59 -8.53 4.23
N ARG A 100 14.35 -7.54 5.09
CA ARG A 100 13.66 -6.30 4.72
C ARG A 100 14.47 -5.43 3.77
N ILE A 101 15.80 -5.40 3.93
CA ILE A 101 16.71 -4.69 3.00
C ILE A 101 16.69 -5.38 1.63
N ILE A 102 16.86 -6.70 1.57
CA ILE A 102 16.85 -7.46 0.31
C ILE A 102 15.52 -7.23 -0.45
N ASP A 103 14.39 -7.39 0.25
CA ASP A 103 13.07 -7.18 -0.34
C ASP A 103 12.87 -5.71 -0.76
N GLY A 104 13.34 -4.75 0.06
CA GLY A 104 13.22 -3.32 -0.22
C GLY A 104 14.03 -2.85 -1.43
N ILE A 105 15.30 -3.29 -1.57
CA ILE A 105 16.13 -2.91 -2.73
C ILE A 105 15.68 -3.58 -4.03
N THR A 106 14.87 -4.61 -3.95
CA THR A 106 14.26 -5.29 -5.09
C THR A 106 12.78 -4.98 -5.26
N ALA A 107 12.22 -4.09 -4.45
CA ALA A 107 10.78 -3.77 -4.41
C ALA A 107 10.33 -2.95 -5.63
N GLY A 108 10.36 -3.56 -6.81
CA GLY A 108 9.90 -2.98 -8.07
C GLY A 108 8.66 -3.63 -8.67
N ASN A 109 8.17 -4.74 -8.12
CA ASN A 109 7.16 -5.59 -8.73
C ASN A 109 5.93 -4.81 -9.21
N LEU A 110 5.32 -4.00 -8.33
CA LEU A 110 4.11 -3.27 -8.65
C LEU A 110 4.35 -2.17 -9.70
N SER A 111 5.42 -1.37 -9.53
CA SER A 111 5.75 -0.29 -10.46
C SER A 111 6.15 -0.82 -11.84
N LEU A 112 6.89 -1.92 -11.90
CA LEU A 112 7.27 -2.60 -13.14
C LEU A 112 6.06 -3.25 -13.82
N ALA A 113 5.13 -3.85 -13.05
CA ALA A 113 3.88 -4.38 -13.56
C ALA A 113 2.99 -3.26 -14.14
N GLN A 114 2.89 -2.11 -13.47
CA GLN A 114 2.17 -0.94 -13.95
C GLN A 114 2.80 -0.39 -15.24
N ALA A 115 4.11 -0.29 -15.30
CA ALA A 115 4.84 0.13 -16.49
C ALA A 115 4.60 -0.85 -17.65
N TYR A 116 4.67 -2.17 -17.40
CA TYR A 116 4.39 -3.18 -18.39
C TYR A 116 2.95 -3.08 -18.94
N ILE A 117 1.94 -2.94 -18.05
CA ILE A 117 0.55 -2.72 -18.45
C ILE A 117 0.43 -1.49 -19.35
N SER A 118 1.07 -0.38 -18.97
CA SER A 118 1.05 0.85 -19.75
C SER A 118 1.64 0.67 -21.16
N ASP A 119 2.67 -0.17 -21.28
CA ASP A 119 3.36 -0.42 -22.54
C ASP A 119 2.56 -1.35 -23.49
N VAL A 120 1.76 -2.27 -22.94
CA VAL A 120 1.00 -3.26 -23.74
C VAL A 120 -0.47 -2.88 -23.98
N THR A 121 -0.95 -1.80 -23.35
CA THR A 121 -2.36 -1.41 -23.39
C THR A 121 -2.53 -0.07 -24.10
N LYS A 122 -3.52 -0.01 -25.00
CA LYS A 122 -3.90 1.25 -25.67
C LYS A 122 -4.37 2.28 -24.64
N PRO A 123 -4.15 3.58 -24.90
CA PRO A 123 -4.53 4.64 -23.95
C PRO A 123 -5.99 4.55 -23.46
N GLU A 124 -6.92 4.18 -24.35
CA GLU A 124 -8.36 4.10 -24.07
C GLU A 124 -8.70 2.93 -23.13
N GLU A 125 -7.90 1.88 -23.12
CA GLU A 125 -8.11 0.66 -22.32
C GLU A 125 -7.30 0.67 -20.99
N ARG A 126 -6.39 1.63 -20.81
CA ARG A 126 -5.50 1.70 -19.64
C ARG A 126 -6.26 1.73 -18.33
N THR A 127 -7.34 2.51 -18.24
CA THR A 127 -8.15 2.61 -17.01
C THR A 127 -8.71 1.25 -16.60
N LYS A 128 -9.18 0.46 -17.57
CA LYS A 128 -9.67 -0.91 -17.31
C LYS A 128 -8.54 -1.84 -16.88
N ALA A 129 -7.38 -1.75 -17.53
CA ALA A 129 -6.23 -2.57 -17.22
C ALA A 129 -5.65 -2.26 -15.82
N PHE A 130 -5.56 -0.99 -15.43
CA PHE A 130 -5.19 -0.60 -14.07
C PHE A 130 -6.24 -0.97 -13.02
N GLY A 131 -7.52 -1.07 -13.40
CA GLY A 131 -8.58 -1.60 -12.54
C GLY A 131 -8.32 -3.03 -12.08
N LEU A 132 -7.63 -3.85 -12.88
CA LEU A 132 -7.22 -5.21 -12.50
C LEU A 132 -6.28 -5.21 -11.29
N ILE A 133 -5.40 -4.21 -11.19
CA ILE A 133 -4.51 -4.05 -10.03
C ILE A 133 -5.35 -3.81 -8.77
N GLY A 134 -6.38 -2.97 -8.85
CA GLY A 134 -7.29 -2.75 -7.73
C GLY A 134 -7.99 -4.03 -7.25
N ILE A 135 -8.44 -4.87 -8.20
CA ILE A 135 -9.02 -6.18 -7.90
C ILE A 135 -8.00 -7.10 -7.24
N ALA A 136 -6.75 -7.11 -7.73
CA ALA A 136 -5.67 -7.90 -7.14
C ALA A 136 -5.39 -7.49 -5.69
N PHE A 137 -5.38 -6.20 -5.39
CA PHE A 137 -5.27 -5.70 -4.01
C PHE A 137 -6.46 -6.14 -3.14
N GLY A 138 -7.70 -6.06 -3.66
CA GLY A 138 -8.88 -6.52 -2.95
C GLY A 138 -8.79 -8.01 -2.57
N ILE A 139 -8.44 -8.87 -3.54
CA ILE A 139 -8.26 -10.31 -3.32
C ILE A 139 -7.13 -10.57 -2.31
N GLY A 140 -5.99 -9.91 -2.49
CA GLY A 140 -4.82 -10.08 -1.64
C GLY A 140 -5.08 -9.70 -0.19
N PHE A 141 -5.71 -8.57 0.06
CA PHE A 141 -6.02 -8.11 1.42
C PHE A 141 -7.18 -8.86 2.07
N LEU A 142 -8.04 -9.52 1.29
CA LEU A 142 -9.07 -10.42 1.84
C LEU A 142 -8.47 -11.77 2.24
N ILE A 143 -7.70 -12.39 1.35
CA ILE A 143 -7.21 -13.77 1.52
C ILE A 143 -5.90 -13.82 2.29
N GLY A 144 -4.96 -12.88 2.02
CA GLY A 144 -3.61 -12.90 2.58
C GLY A 144 -3.58 -12.91 4.11
N PRO A 145 -4.22 -11.95 4.80
CA PRO A 145 -4.23 -11.91 6.25
C PRO A 145 -4.96 -13.11 6.89
N ALA A 146 -6.04 -13.60 6.26
CA ALA A 146 -6.73 -14.79 6.72
C ALA A 146 -5.84 -16.03 6.64
N LEU A 147 -5.12 -16.19 5.51
CA LEU A 147 -4.15 -17.28 5.31
C LEU A 147 -2.99 -17.17 6.32
N ALA A 148 -2.46 -15.96 6.54
CA ALA A 148 -1.45 -15.71 7.56
C ALA A 148 -1.92 -16.13 8.95
N GLY A 149 -3.15 -15.76 9.31
CA GLY A 149 -3.75 -16.12 10.59
C GLY A 149 -3.90 -17.62 10.80
N VAL A 150 -4.36 -18.36 9.78
CA VAL A 150 -4.52 -19.83 9.86
C VAL A 150 -3.16 -20.52 9.95
N LEU A 151 -2.22 -20.17 9.06
CA LEU A 151 -0.91 -20.82 9.00
C LEU A 151 -0.03 -20.50 10.21
N SER A 152 -0.20 -19.33 10.84
CA SER A 152 0.55 -18.96 12.06
C SER A 152 0.29 -19.87 13.24
N GLY A 153 -0.83 -20.62 13.26
CA GLY A 153 -1.12 -21.63 14.25
C GLY A 153 -0.13 -22.81 14.24
N TYR A 154 0.55 -23.06 13.12
CA TYR A 154 1.59 -24.07 12.99
C TYR A 154 3.00 -23.51 13.25
N GLY A 155 3.14 -22.21 13.29
CA GLY A 155 4.39 -21.47 13.51
C GLY A 155 4.51 -20.27 12.57
N TYR A 156 5.20 -19.21 13.01
CA TYR A 156 5.30 -17.95 12.24
C TYR A 156 6.06 -18.08 10.91
N GLN A 157 6.90 -19.11 10.77
CA GLN A 157 7.63 -19.38 9.53
C GLN A 157 6.72 -19.89 8.40
N TYR A 158 5.62 -20.61 8.71
CA TYR A 158 4.78 -21.22 7.68
C TYR A 158 4.03 -20.22 6.79
N PRO A 159 3.43 -19.14 7.30
CA PRO A 159 2.90 -18.08 6.44
C PRO A 159 3.96 -17.46 5.53
N ILE A 160 5.20 -17.30 6.04
CA ILE A 160 6.30 -16.70 5.27
C ILE A 160 6.75 -17.67 4.17
N TYR A 161 6.83 -18.97 4.44
CA TYR A 161 7.08 -19.98 3.39
C TYR A 161 5.96 -20.01 2.35
N ALA A 162 4.70 -19.83 2.75
CA ALA A 162 3.59 -19.71 1.81
C ALA A 162 3.75 -18.45 0.92
N ALA A 163 4.15 -17.31 1.48
CA ALA A 163 4.47 -16.11 0.71
C ALA A 163 5.66 -16.34 -0.24
N ALA A 164 6.69 -17.07 0.19
CA ALA A 164 7.82 -17.45 -0.66
C ALA A 164 7.36 -18.37 -1.82
N ALA A 165 6.52 -19.37 -1.56
CA ALA A 165 5.97 -20.25 -2.59
C ALA A 165 5.12 -19.48 -3.61
N LEU A 166 4.30 -18.51 -3.15
CA LEU A 166 3.57 -17.60 -4.02
C LEU A 166 4.54 -16.76 -4.87
N SER A 167 5.59 -16.19 -4.27
CA SER A 167 6.59 -15.43 -5.01
C SER A 167 7.32 -16.29 -6.06
N ALA A 168 7.67 -17.54 -5.74
CA ALA A 168 8.23 -18.49 -6.71
C ALA A 168 7.24 -18.76 -7.87
N THR A 169 5.95 -18.88 -7.55
CA THR A 169 4.88 -19.03 -8.56
C THR A 169 4.79 -17.78 -9.45
N SER A 170 4.94 -16.58 -8.89
CA SER A 170 4.99 -15.32 -9.62
C SER A 170 6.19 -15.28 -10.57
N VAL A 171 7.38 -15.66 -10.10
CA VAL A 171 8.61 -15.79 -10.92
C VAL A 171 8.37 -16.75 -12.10
N PHE A 172 7.85 -17.95 -11.82
CA PHE A 172 7.59 -18.95 -12.85
C PHE A 172 6.56 -18.46 -13.89
N THR A 173 5.47 -17.85 -13.43
CA THR A 173 4.41 -17.28 -14.28
C THR A 173 4.97 -16.16 -15.16
N THR A 174 5.78 -15.26 -14.60
CA THR A 174 6.44 -14.19 -15.34
C THR A 174 7.39 -14.75 -16.39
N TRP A 175 8.23 -15.71 -15.99
CA TRP A 175 9.19 -16.33 -16.91
C TRP A 175 8.50 -17.05 -18.09
N ARG A 176 7.47 -17.82 -17.80
CA ARG A 176 6.83 -18.71 -18.79
C ARG A 176 5.75 -18.01 -19.62
N LEU A 177 4.90 -17.19 -18.99
CA LEU A 177 3.67 -16.68 -19.59
C LEU A 177 3.75 -15.21 -20.02
N LEU A 178 4.64 -14.40 -19.40
CA LEU A 178 4.69 -12.99 -19.75
C LEU A 178 5.49 -12.77 -21.05
N PRO A 179 4.92 -12.19 -22.10
CA PRO A 179 5.66 -11.88 -23.33
C PRO A 179 6.76 -10.85 -23.07
N SER A 180 7.89 -11.00 -23.76
CA SER A 180 8.90 -9.93 -23.81
C SER A 180 8.41 -8.83 -24.74
N VAL A 181 8.24 -7.61 -24.21
CA VAL A 181 7.93 -6.44 -25.00
C VAL A 181 9.21 -5.64 -25.20
N ASN A 182 9.61 -5.43 -26.44
CA ASN A 182 10.74 -4.54 -26.76
C ASN A 182 10.23 -3.10 -26.64
N THR A 183 10.45 -2.50 -25.49
CA THR A 183 10.09 -1.10 -25.19
C THR A 183 11.26 -0.14 -25.41
N ALA A 184 12.36 -0.61 -25.99
CA ALA A 184 13.54 0.19 -26.25
C ALA A 184 13.24 1.21 -27.38
N SER A 185 12.54 2.30 -27.07
CA SER A 185 12.62 3.54 -27.82
C SER A 185 13.72 4.39 -27.18
N PRO A 186 14.87 4.59 -27.85
CA PRO A 186 15.97 5.41 -27.33
C PRO A 186 15.54 6.85 -26.98
N ASP A 187 14.50 7.35 -27.65
CA ASP A 187 14.00 8.72 -27.45
C ASP A 187 13.06 8.87 -26.23
N ALA A 188 12.34 7.83 -25.84
CA ALA A 188 11.50 7.88 -24.64
C ALA A 188 12.29 7.94 -23.32
N ALA A 189 13.57 7.54 -23.33
CA ALA A 189 14.47 7.60 -22.19
C ALA A 189 15.02 9.01 -21.93
N LYS A 190 15.05 9.88 -22.96
CA LYS A 190 15.57 11.24 -22.83
C LYS A 190 14.59 12.22 -22.16
N ASP A 191 13.30 12.05 -22.37
CA ASP A 191 12.26 12.96 -21.84
C ASP A 191 11.79 12.65 -20.41
N ARG A 192 12.11 11.47 -19.87
CA ARG A 192 11.76 11.09 -18.49
C ARG A 192 12.87 11.38 -17.48
N ARG A 193 13.40 12.61 -17.49
CA ARG A 193 14.22 13.11 -16.38
C ARG A 193 13.36 13.49 -15.18
N LEU A 194 12.53 12.59 -14.68
CA LEU A 194 11.98 12.72 -13.33
C LEU A 194 13.11 12.32 -12.36
N SER A 195 13.93 13.28 -12.02
CA SER A 195 14.85 13.16 -10.89
C SER A 195 13.99 13.00 -9.63
N LEU A 196 14.22 11.94 -8.82
CA LEU A 196 13.68 11.84 -7.45
C LEU A 196 14.02 13.06 -6.60
N LEU A 197 14.99 13.85 -7.04
CA LEU A 197 15.54 15.03 -6.40
C LEU A 197 15.10 16.32 -7.09
N ASP A 198 14.08 16.28 -7.95
CA ASP A 198 13.54 17.48 -8.57
C ASP A 198 12.59 18.22 -7.60
N TRP A 199 13.18 18.57 -6.45
CA TRP A 199 12.49 19.32 -5.38
C TRP A 199 11.85 20.61 -5.90
N GLY A 200 12.43 21.22 -6.94
CA GLY A 200 11.89 22.43 -7.56
C GLY A 200 10.51 22.23 -8.17
N ASN A 201 10.32 21.16 -8.92
CA ASN A 201 9.03 20.81 -9.51
C ASN A 201 8.02 20.35 -8.43
N TYR A 202 8.45 19.62 -7.41
CA TYR A 202 7.57 19.21 -6.31
C TYR A 202 7.05 20.43 -5.53
N VAL A 203 7.92 21.38 -5.18
CA VAL A 203 7.53 22.62 -4.50
C VAL A 203 6.55 23.44 -5.36
N ARG A 204 6.71 23.45 -6.68
CA ARG A 204 5.78 24.12 -7.59
C ARG A 204 4.35 23.58 -7.46
N TYR A 205 4.16 22.24 -7.42
CA TYR A 205 2.83 21.63 -7.28
C TYR A 205 2.18 21.97 -5.93
N PHE A 206 2.96 22.05 -4.85
CA PHE A 206 2.46 22.49 -3.53
C PHE A 206 2.15 24.00 -3.45
N ARG A 207 2.47 24.78 -4.50
CA ARG A 207 2.10 26.20 -4.62
C ARG A 207 0.92 26.44 -5.56
N GLN A 208 0.48 25.45 -6.32
CA GLN A 208 -0.65 25.59 -7.23
C GLN A 208 -1.98 25.63 -6.45
N PRO A 209 -2.81 26.70 -6.56
CA PRO A 209 -3.98 26.90 -5.69
C PRO A 209 -5.03 25.79 -5.75
N GLY A 210 -5.19 25.12 -6.89
CA GLY A 210 -6.14 23.99 -7.05
C GLY A 210 -5.61 22.64 -6.58
N LEU A 211 -4.30 22.41 -6.76
CA LEU A 211 -3.67 21.11 -6.52
C LEU A 211 -3.09 20.99 -5.11
N ALA A 212 -2.52 22.05 -4.56
CA ALA A 212 -1.88 22.07 -3.25
C ALA A 212 -2.80 21.56 -2.12
N PRO A 213 -4.05 22.02 -1.99
CA PRO A 213 -4.96 21.51 -0.97
C PRO A 213 -5.19 19.99 -1.07
N LEU A 214 -5.33 19.46 -2.28
CA LEU A 214 -5.55 18.01 -2.52
C LEU A 214 -4.30 17.19 -2.17
N LEU A 215 -3.11 17.70 -2.47
CA LEU A 215 -1.85 17.05 -2.11
C LEU A 215 -1.65 17.03 -0.58
N TRP A 216 -1.98 18.10 0.12
CA TRP A 216 -1.94 18.12 1.58
C TRP A 216 -2.99 17.22 2.21
N GLN A 217 -4.22 17.16 1.67
CA GLN A 217 -5.23 16.20 2.08
C GLN A 217 -4.75 14.76 1.87
N PHE A 218 -4.10 14.49 0.74
CA PHE A 218 -3.52 13.18 0.46
C PHE A 218 -2.38 12.84 1.43
N ALA A 219 -1.49 13.78 1.70
CA ALA A 219 -0.36 13.60 2.63
C ALA A 219 -0.83 13.29 4.06
N THR A 220 -1.79 14.05 4.57
CA THR A 220 -2.37 13.80 5.91
C THR A 220 -3.07 12.47 5.99
N PHE A 221 -3.88 12.13 4.99
CA PHE A 221 -4.56 10.84 4.89
C PHE A 221 -3.57 9.67 4.90
N ILE A 222 -2.57 9.71 4.00
CA ILE A 222 -1.65 8.58 3.84
C ILE A 222 -0.75 8.39 5.06
N PHE A 223 -0.41 9.47 5.77
CA PHE A 223 0.35 9.40 7.02
C PHE A 223 -0.46 8.69 8.12
N GLY A 224 -1.71 9.10 8.35
CA GLY A 224 -2.60 8.46 9.33
C GLY A 224 -2.88 6.99 8.98
N PHE A 225 -3.11 6.70 7.71
CA PHE A 225 -3.30 5.33 7.22
C PHE A 225 -2.05 4.46 7.40
N SER A 226 -0.85 4.98 7.12
CA SER A 226 0.41 4.25 7.32
C SER A 226 0.68 3.98 8.79
N ALA A 227 0.41 4.95 9.69
CA ALA A 227 0.51 4.76 11.13
C ALA A 227 -0.45 3.68 11.64
N PHE A 228 -1.70 3.68 11.12
CA PHE A 228 -2.68 2.65 11.43
C PHE A 228 -2.23 1.27 10.95
N MET A 229 -1.88 1.13 9.68
CA MET A 229 -1.49 -0.16 9.10
C MET A 229 -0.30 -0.80 9.81
N SER A 230 0.70 0.00 10.19
CA SER A 230 1.92 -0.51 10.84
C SER A 230 1.75 -0.84 12.31
N GLY A 231 0.88 -0.12 13.02
CA GLY A 231 0.70 -0.26 14.47
C GLY A 231 -0.46 -1.16 14.88
N PHE A 232 -1.43 -1.42 13.98
CA PHE A 232 -2.68 -2.08 14.34
C PHE A 232 -2.50 -3.47 14.96
N ALA A 233 -1.59 -4.28 14.45
CA ALA A 233 -1.35 -5.63 14.98
C ALA A 233 -0.90 -5.59 16.45
N LEU A 234 0.07 -4.73 16.75
CA LEU A 234 0.60 -4.53 18.10
C LEU A 234 -0.40 -3.84 19.04
N PHE A 235 -1.20 -2.91 18.52
CA PHE A 235 -2.29 -2.30 19.25
C PHE A 235 -3.34 -3.34 19.64
N ALA A 236 -3.76 -4.18 18.70
CA ALA A 236 -4.78 -5.18 18.90
C ALA A 236 -4.34 -6.24 19.91
N GLU A 237 -3.08 -6.69 19.84
CA GLU A 237 -2.50 -7.62 20.80
C GLU A 237 -2.54 -7.09 22.24
N ARG A 238 -2.24 -5.81 22.45
CA ARG A 238 -2.16 -5.19 23.77
C ARG A 238 -3.51 -4.72 24.33
N ARG A 239 -4.51 -4.60 23.46
CA ARG A 239 -5.81 -4.03 23.84
C ARG A 239 -6.89 -5.08 23.98
N PHE A 240 -6.86 -6.14 23.18
CA PHE A 240 -7.95 -7.11 23.10
C PHE A 240 -7.51 -8.49 23.52
N THR A 241 -8.45 -9.23 24.14
CA THR A 241 -8.28 -10.63 24.48
C THR A 241 -9.34 -11.48 23.79
N TRP A 242 -9.01 -12.71 23.45
CA TRP A 242 -9.90 -13.74 22.94
C TRP A 242 -9.66 -15.04 23.69
N ASP A 243 -10.70 -15.60 24.29
CA ASP A 243 -10.61 -16.79 25.15
C ASP A 243 -9.54 -16.69 26.25
N GLY A 244 -9.40 -15.50 26.85
CA GLY A 244 -8.45 -15.25 27.95
C GLY A 244 -7.00 -14.99 27.49
N HIS A 245 -6.71 -15.04 26.19
CA HIS A 245 -5.39 -14.79 25.61
C HIS A 245 -5.35 -13.47 24.82
N PRO A 246 -4.21 -12.74 24.76
CA PRO A 246 -4.04 -11.59 23.90
C PRO A 246 -4.32 -11.94 22.42
N PHE A 247 -4.77 -10.97 21.64
CA PHE A 247 -4.94 -11.15 20.20
C PHE A 247 -3.61 -11.57 19.56
N GLY A 248 -3.66 -12.65 18.79
CA GLY A 248 -2.54 -13.13 17.99
C GLY A 248 -2.75 -12.87 16.49
N PRO A 249 -1.84 -13.37 15.65
CA PRO A 249 -1.92 -13.22 14.19
C PRO A 249 -3.24 -13.70 13.61
N LYS A 250 -3.88 -14.73 14.20
CA LYS A 250 -5.17 -15.27 13.74
C LYS A 250 -6.29 -14.25 13.87
N GLN A 251 -6.45 -13.64 15.05
CA GLN A 251 -7.50 -12.66 15.30
C GLN A 251 -7.25 -11.38 14.50
N VAL A 252 -6.02 -10.90 14.47
CA VAL A 252 -5.63 -9.73 13.66
C VAL A 252 -5.86 -10.01 12.17
N GLY A 253 -5.50 -11.20 11.69
CA GLY A 253 -5.74 -11.62 10.31
C GLY A 253 -7.24 -11.62 9.95
N LEU A 254 -8.12 -12.07 10.86
CA LEU A 254 -9.57 -12.03 10.67
C LEU A 254 -10.11 -10.60 10.61
N VAL A 255 -9.61 -9.68 11.43
CA VAL A 255 -10.00 -8.26 11.36
C VAL A 255 -9.57 -7.65 10.03
N TYR A 256 -8.34 -7.91 9.57
CA TYR A 256 -7.90 -7.45 8.25
C TYR A 256 -8.71 -8.06 7.10
N ALA A 257 -9.07 -9.34 7.18
CA ALA A 257 -9.92 -9.99 6.19
C ALA A 257 -11.33 -9.35 6.17
N TYR A 258 -11.90 -9.03 7.33
CA TYR A 258 -13.16 -8.31 7.45
C TYR A 258 -13.08 -6.91 6.80
N VAL A 259 -12.03 -6.14 7.10
CA VAL A 259 -11.79 -4.82 6.50
C VAL A 259 -11.57 -4.94 4.98
N GLY A 260 -10.83 -5.96 4.52
CA GLY A 260 -10.63 -6.26 3.11
C GLY A 260 -11.94 -6.58 2.39
N PHE A 261 -12.82 -7.37 3.01
CA PHE A 261 -14.16 -7.66 2.48
C PHE A 261 -15.00 -6.38 2.31
N LEU A 262 -15.02 -5.51 3.32
CA LEU A 262 -15.70 -4.22 3.24
C LEU A 262 -15.10 -3.33 2.14
N ALA A 263 -13.77 -3.33 1.99
CA ALA A 263 -13.09 -2.58 0.94
C ALA A 263 -13.47 -3.06 -0.47
N ILE A 264 -13.64 -4.37 -0.68
CA ILE A 264 -14.12 -4.92 -1.96
C ILE A 264 -15.53 -4.43 -2.27
N ILE A 265 -16.45 -4.48 -1.32
CA ILE A 265 -17.82 -3.98 -1.50
C ILE A 265 -17.80 -2.48 -1.84
N LEU A 266 -17.02 -1.71 -1.10
CA LEU A 266 -16.94 -0.27 -1.27
C LEU A 266 -16.32 0.10 -2.63
N GLN A 267 -15.16 -0.48 -2.97
CA GLN A 267 -14.43 -0.14 -4.18
C GLN A 267 -14.98 -0.84 -5.43
N GLY A 268 -15.59 -2.02 -5.27
CA GLY A 268 -16.14 -2.82 -6.37
C GLY A 268 -17.40 -2.25 -7.04
N GLY A 269 -17.94 -1.12 -6.55
CA GLY A 269 -19.10 -0.49 -7.21
C GLY A 269 -19.76 0.62 -6.42
N LEU A 270 -19.62 0.64 -5.10
CA LEU A 270 -20.30 1.63 -4.27
C LEU A 270 -19.68 3.03 -4.41
N ILE A 271 -18.34 3.13 -4.41
CA ILE A 271 -17.61 4.40 -4.60
C ILE A 271 -18.00 5.06 -5.92
N GLY A 272 -18.04 4.33 -7.03
CA GLY A 272 -18.39 4.89 -8.32
C GLY A 272 -19.82 5.45 -8.38
N ARG A 273 -20.77 4.79 -7.70
CA ARG A 273 -22.15 5.28 -7.57
C ARG A 273 -22.25 6.51 -6.67
N LEU A 274 -21.54 6.49 -5.55
CA LEU A 274 -21.50 7.61 -4.61
C LEU A 274 -20.83 8.84 -5.23
N SER A 275 -19.72 8.67 -5.96
CA SER A 275 -19.02 9.73 -6.68
C SER A 275 -19.92 10.38 -7.74
N LYS A 276 -20.64 9.56 -8.53
CA LYS A 276 -21.61 10.06 -9.51
C LYS A 276 -22.79 10.80 -8.89
N ARG A 277 -23.27 10.36 -7.73
CA ARG A 277 -24.46 10.93 -7.08
C ARG A 277 -24.15 12.19 -6.26
N PHE A 278 -23.06 12.21 -5.52
CA PHE A 278 -22.73 13.27 -4.56
C PHE A 278 -21.50 14.11 -4.98
N GLY A 279 -20.71 13.62 -5.92
CA GLY A 279 -19.47 14.25 -6.35
C GLY A 279 -18.27 13.89 -5.46
N ASP A 280 -17.09 13.91 -6.04
CA ASP A 280 -15.83 13.49 -5.40
C ASP A 280 -15.49 14.33 -4.16
N ARG A 281 -15.76 15.64 -4.17
CA ARG A 281 -15.47 16.53 -3.04
C ARG A 281 -16.28 16.20 -1.79
N ILE A 282 -17.57 15.87 -1.95
CA ILE A 282 -18.42 15.45 -0.81
C ILE A 282 -17.92 14.09 -0.29
N LEU A 283 -17.52 13.21 -1.21
CA LEU A 283 -17.00 11.90 -0.84
C LEU A 283 -15.68 12.00 -0.05
N VAL A 284 -14.79 12.95 -0.39
CA VAL A 284 -13.58 13.24 0.41
C VAL A 284 -13.94 13.72 1.81
N LYS A 285 -14.88 14.66 1.94
CA LYS A 285 -15.34 15.12 3.27
C LYS A 285 -15.95 13.99 4.08
N ALA A 286 -16.86 13.20 3.49
CA ALA A 286 -17.46 12.04 4.13
C ALA A 286 -16.39 11.01 4.54
N GLY A 287 -15.38 10.79 3.70
CA GLY A 287 -14.24 9.92 3.99
C GLY A 287 -13.45 10.37 5.22
N PHE A 288 -13.12 11.65 5.33
CA PHE A 288 -12.44 12.18 6.53
C PHE A 288 -13.32 12.11 7.77
N ILE A 289 -14.61 12.45 7.69
CA ILE A 289 -15.53 12.38 8.83
C ILE A 289 -15.66 10.93 9.33
N THR A 290 -15.86 9.97 8.43
CA THR A 290 -15.95 8.55 8.81
C THR A 290 -14.63 8.01 9.34
N ALA A 291 -13.48 8.47 8.83
CA ALA A 291 -12.18 8.15 9.39
C ALA A 291 -11.99 8.71 10.81
N ILE A 292 -12.42 9.95 11.08
CA ILE A 292 -12.41 10.53 12.43
C ILE A 292 -13.25 9.67 13.38
N VAL A 293 -14.48 9.32 13.01
CA VAL A 293 -15.36 8.47 13.83
C VAL A 293 -14.73 7.11 14.06
N GLY A 294 -14.21 6.48 13.01
CA GLY A 294 -13.58 5.16 13.06
C GLY A 294 -12.33 5.14 13.95
N PHE A 295 -11.39 6.06 13.76
CA PHE A 295 -10.16 6.11 14.56
C PHE A 295 -10.43 6.52 16.01
N THR A 296 -11.41 7.40 16.26
CA THR A 296 -11.87 7.71 17.62
C THR A 296 -12.45 6.46 18.28
N GLY A 297 -13.38 5.78 17.59
CA GLY A 297 -13.96 4.53 18.07
C GLY A 297 -12.89 3.46 18.34
N LEU A 298 -11.87 3.35 17.47
CA LEU A 298 -10.76 2.41 17.67
C LEU A 298 -9.98 2.74 18.94
N GLY A 299 -9.64 4.00 19.18
CA GLY A 299 -8.88 4.43 20.36
C GLY A 299 -9.58 4.13 21.69
N PHE A 300 -10.92 4.12 21.69
CA PHE A 300 -11.76 3.85 22.87
C PHE A 300 -12.45 2.48 22.84
N SER A 301 -12.09 1.60 21.92
CA SER A 301 -12.63 0.23 21.87
C SER A 301 -11.89 -0.68 22.85
N TYR A 302 -12.65 -1.50 23.57
CA TYR A 302 -12.17 -2.51 24.54
C TYR A 302 -12.79 -3.88 24.29
N THR A 303 -13.78 -3.98 23.41
CA THR A 303 -14.46 -5.23 23.06
C THR A 303 -14.39 -5.50 21.57
N VAL A 304 -14.49 -6.76 21.17
CA VAL A 304 -14.44 -7.17 19.76
C VAL A 304 -15.57 -6.52 18.93
N PRO A 305 -16.83 -6.45 19.41
CA PRO A 305 -17.88 -5.75 18.66
C PRO A 305 -17.57 -4.27 18.42
N GLN A 306 -17.02 -3.56 19.42
CA GLN A 306 -16.60 -2.17 19.28
C GLN A 306 -15.46 -2.03 18.25
N LEU A 307 -14.48 -2.95 18.29
CA LEU A 307 -13.39 -3.00 17.32
C LEU A 307 -13.93 -3.17 15.89
N LEU A 308 -14.85 -4.11 15.67
CA LEU A 308 -15.42 -4.34 14.33
C LEU A 308 -16.25 -3.14 13.85
N MET A 309 -17.03 -2.52 14.72
CA MET A 309 -17.77 -1.29 14.40
C MET A 309 -16.82 -0.15 14.03
N ALA A 310 -15.79 0.12 14.83
CA ALA A 310 -14.77 1.12 14.54
C ALA A 310 -14.04 0.84 13.23
N SER A 311 -13.66 -0.43 13.00
CA SER A 311 -13.01 -0.88 11.76
C SER A 311 -13.88 -0.69 10.53
N THR A 312 -15.22 -0.82 10.66
CA THR A 312 -16.16 -0.53 9.56
C THR A 312 -16.08 0.93 9.14
N PHE A 313 -16.12 1.87 10.09
CA PHE A 313 -15.99 3.30 9.79
C PHE A 313 -14.59 3.64 9.25
N CYS A 314 -13.53 3.07 9.81
CA CYS A 314 -12.18 3.22 9.29
C CYS A 314 -12.07 2.71 7.83
N SER A 315 -12.63 1.53 7.54
CA SER A 315 -12.61 0.93 6.20
C SER A 315 -13.33 1.81 5.18
N PHE A 316 -14.51 2.33 5.53
CA PHE A 316 -15.22 3.25 4.65
C PHE A 316 -14.42 4.54 4.42
N GLY A 317 -13.93 5.17 5.50
CA GLY A 317 -13.15 6.40 5.41
C GLY A 317 -11.90 6.25 4.55
N THR A 318 -11.02 5.33 4.93
CA THR A 318 -9.75 5.13 4.24
C THR A 318 -9.92 4.56 2.82
N GLY A 319 -10.91 3.67 2.64
CA GLY A 319 -11.22 3.05 1.35
C GLY A 319 -11.79 4.04 0.32
N ALA A 320 -12.50 5.09 0.77
CA ALA A 320 -13.01 6.13 -0.09
C ALA A 320 -11.96 7.21 -0.40
N LEU A 321 -11.14 7.61 0.59
CA LEU A 321 -10.20 8.73 0.46
C LEU A 321 -9.15 8.51 -0.62
N ARG A 322 -8.50 7.34 -0.65
CA ARG A 322 -7.39 7.07 -1.57
C ARG A 322 -7.80 7.24 -3.04
N PRO A 323 -8.81 6.51 -3.56
CA PRO A 323 -9.18 6.61 -4.97
C PRO A 323 -9.77 7.98 -5.32
N THR A 324 -10.56 8.57 -4.43
CA THR A 324 -11.21 9.87 -4.69
C THR A 324 -10.21 11.01 -4.72
N LEU A 325 -9.26 11.07 -3.78
CA LEU A 325 -8.20 12.07 -3.77
C LEU A 325 -7.28 11.91 -4.99
N THR A 326 -6.90 10.66 -5.34
CA THR A 326 -6.09 10.40 -6.54
C THR A 326 -6.82 10.85 -7.80
N SER A 327 -8.13 10.57 -7.92
CA SER A 327 -8.98 11.04 -9.03
C SER A 327 -8.97 12.58 -9.13
N LEU A 328 -9.24 13.28 -8.05
CA LEU A 328 -9.24 14.74 -8.02
C LEU A 328 -7.86 15.33 -8.37
N ILE A 329 -6.79 14.79 -7.79
CA ILE A 329 -5.41 15.21 -8.06
C ILE A 329 -5.09 15.08 -9.56
N THR A 330 -5.47 13.96 -10.19
CA THR A 330 -5.22 13.75 -11.63
C THR A 330 -6.10 14.60 -12.52
N GLN A 331 -7.33 14.97 -12.10
CA GLN A 331 -8.20 15.87 -12.82
C GLN A 331 -7.68 17.33 -12.86
N TYR A 332 -7.02 17.76 -11.75
CA TYR A 332 -6.41 19.10 -11.67
C TYR A 332 -5.05 19.20 -12.37
N ALA A 333 -4.36 18.09 -12.56
CA ALA A 333 -3.15 18.05 -13.35
C ALA A 333 -3.50 17.98 -14.84
N GLY A 334 -2.90 18.85 -15.66
CA GLY A 334 -3.04 18.76 -17.11
C GLY A 334 -2.59 17.37 -17.62
N ARG A 335 -3.10 16.94 -18.76
CA ARG A 335 -2.80 15.59 -19.32
C ARG A 335 -1.30 15.28 -19.39
N SER A 336 -0.47 16.29 -19.68
CA SER A 336 0.99 16.17 -19.72
C SER A 336 1.64 16.03 -18.35
N GLU A 337 0.99 16.48 -17.27
CA GLU A 337 1.55 16.51 -15.91
C GLU A 337 1.04 15.35 -15.01
N GLN A 338 0.05 14.57 -15.46
CA GLN A 338 -0.53 13.48 -14.67
C GLN A 338 0.50 12.48 -14.16
N GLY A 339 1.48 12.11 -14.98
CA GLY A 339 2.56 11.20 -14.58
C GLY A 339 3.41 11.77 -13.44
N SER A 340 3.76 13.05 -13.52
CA SER A 340 4.57 13.74 -12.51
C SER A 340 3.84 13.85 -11.17
N VAL A 341 2.55 14.16 -11.22
CA VAL A 341 1.72 14.31 -10.02
C VAL A 341 1.43 12.96 -9.35
N LEU A 342 1.21 11.90 -10.13
CA LEU A 342 1.11 10.54 -9.59
C LEU A 342 2.43 10.08 -8.99
N GLY A 343 3.57 10.42 -9.59
CA GLY A 343 4.89 10.21 -9.00
C GLY A 343 5.06 10.94 -7.66
N LEU A 344 4.55 12.16 -7.55
CA LEU A 344 4.56 12.92 -6.30
C LEU A 344 3.69 12.25 -5.22
N THR A 345 2.47 11.78 -5.56
CA THR A 345 1.65 11.02 -4.58
C THR A 345 2.34 9.75 -4.12
N GLN A 346 3.08 9.06 -5.01
CA GLN A 346 3.87 7.89 -4.63
C GLN A 346 5.03 8.26 -3.70
N SER A 347 5.69 9.39 -3.92
CA SER A 347 6.74 9.89 -3.02
C SER A 347 6.18 10.23 -1.64
N LEU A 348 4.99 10.86 -1.56
CA LEU A 348 4.30 11.13 -0.30
C LEU A 348 3.94 9.84 0.44
N MET A 349 3.50 8.80 -0.28
CA MET A 349 3.27 7.46 0.30
C MET A 349 4.54 6.88 0.90
N SER A 350 5.65 6.93 0.16
CA SER A 350 6.93 6.41 0.64
C SER A 350 7.42 7.15 1.88
N LEU A 351 7.32 8.47 1.91
CA LEU A 351 7.68 9.27 3.10
C LEU A 351 6.80 8.90 4.30
N ALA A 352 5.50 8.74 4.10
CA ALA A 352 4.59 8.31 5.16
C ALA A 352 4.95 6.90 5.66
N GLN A 353 5.30 5.97 4.78
CA GLN A 353 5.71 4.61 5.14
C GLN A 353 7.10 4.55 5.83
N ILE A 354 7.91 5.58 5.69
CA ILE A 354 9.18 5.69 6.44
C ILE A 354 8.93 6.23 7.84
N VAL A 355 8.15 7.30 7.98
CA VAL A 355 8.04 8.04 9.25
C VAL A 355 6.93 7.46 10.14
N ALA A 356 5.77 7.18 9.57
CA ALA A 356 4.60 6.80 10.36
C ALA A 356 4.75 5.48 11.13
N PRO A 357 5.39 4.41 10.60
CA PRO A 357 5.61 3.18 11.35
C PRO A 357 6.52 3.38 12.57
N PHE A 358 7.57 4.19 12.43
CA PHE A 358 8.45 4.53 13.55
C PHE A 358 7.69 5.27 14.65
N VAL A 359 6.88 6.27 14.30
CA VAL A 359 6.06 7.02 15.25
C VAL A 359 5.03 6.10 15.93
N ALA A 360 4.37 5.25 15.16
CA ALA A 360 3.41 4.28 15.68
C ALA A 360 4.07 3.31 16.66
N GLY A 361 5.22 2.74 16.29
CA GLY A 361 6.01 1.85 17.15
C GLY A 361 6.41 2.51 18.46
N LEU A 362 6.93 3.75 18.40
CA LEU A 362 7.35 4.51 19.58
C LEU A 362 6.17 4.78 20.55
N MET A 363 4.97 5.08 20.04
CA MET A 363 3.81 5.31 20.88
C MET A 363 3.32 4.02 21.55
N ILE A 364 3.28 2.91 20.80
CA ILE A 364 2.86 1.61 21.33
C ILE A 364 3.88 1.09 22.36
N ASP A 365 5.16 1.29 22.12
CA ASP A 365 6.25 0.94 23.05
C ASP A 365 6.08 1.62 24.41
N ARG A 366 5.60 2.87 24.41
CA ARG A 366 5.27 3.65 25.59
C ARG A 366 3.87 3.38 26.15
N SER A 367 3.19 2.33 25.70
CA SER A 367 1.82 1.98 26.10
C SER A 367 0.78 3.07 25.80
N MET A 368 1.08 4.01 24.88
CA MET A 368 0.20 5.11 24.49
C MET A 368 -0.81 4.67 23.40
N LEU A 369 -1.56 3.58 23.64
CA LEU A 369 -2.40 2.93 22.66
C LEU A 369 -3.51 3.85 22.10
N THR A 370 -4.21 4.58 23.00
CA THR A 370 -5.25 5.53 22.58
C THR A 370 -4.64 6.70 21.81
N THR A 371 -3.50 7.23 22.25
CA THR A 371 -2.78 8.32 21.57
C THR A 371 -2.32 7.91 20.17
N TRP A 372 -1.88 6.67 20.00
CA TRP A 372 -1.57 6.12 18.68
C TRP A 372 -2.79 6.17 17.75
N ALA A 373 -3.97 5.72 18.20
CA ALA A 373 -5.19 5.80 17.39
C ALA A 373 -5.57 7.25 17.05
N MET A 374 -5.29 8.22 17.97
CA MET A 374 -5.54 9.64 17.74
C MET A 374 -4.67 10.23 16.63
N ILE A 375 -3.56 9.60 16.20
CA ILE A 375 -2.83 10.04 14.99
C ILE A 375 -3.78 10.07 13.79
N GLY A 376 -4.57 9.00 13.60
CA GLY A 376 -5.56 8.93 12.52
C GLY A 376 -6.65 10.00 12.65
N VAL A 377 -7.06 10.32 13.87
CA VAL A 377 -8.04 11.39 14.14
C VAL A 377 -7.45 12.76 13.78
N VAL A 378 -6.27 13.09 14.30
CA VAL A 378 -5.62 14.39 14.08
C VAL A 378 -5.33 14.62 12.59
N THR A 379 -4.77 13.64 11.92
CA THR A 379 -4.48 13.75 10.48
C THR A 379 -5.75 13.88 9.66
N SER A 380 -6.84 13.20 10.06
CA SER A 380 -8.14 13.31 9.37
C SER A 380 -8.80 14.67 9.63
N ILE A 381 -8.69 15.23 10.84
CA ILE A 381 -9.17 16.60 11.15
C ILE A 381 -8.39 17.62 10.33
N ILE A 382 -7.06 17.52 10.26
CA ILE A 382 -6.23 18.41 9.44
C ILE A 382 -6.67 18.29 7.98
N GLY A 383 -6.80 17.08 7.43
CA GLY A 383 -7.24 16.86 6.06
C GLY A 383 -8.63 17.45 5.77
N LEU A 384 -9.57 17.33 6.71
CA LEU A 384 -10.92 17.88 6.59
C LEU A 384 -10.93 19.42 6.64
N SER A 385 -10.03 20.04 7.43
CA SER A 385 -9.94 21.50 7.60
C SER A 385 -9.33 22.19 6.39
N ILE A 386 -8.58 21.47 5.55
CA ILE A 386 -7.97 22.01 4.32
C ILE A 386 -9.09 22.32 3.31
N LYS A 387 -9.35 23.60 3.09
CA LYS A 387 -10.36 24.06 2.12
C LYS A 387 -9.83 23.83 0.70
N SER A 388 -10.46 22.94 -0.04
CA SER A 388 -10.25 22.81 -1.48
C SER A 388 -10.93 24.03 -2.17
N SER A 389 -10.16 24.86 -2.87
CA SER A 389 -10.71 26.01 -3.62
C SER A 389 -11.73 25.53 -4.66
N THR A 390 -12.80 26.29 -4.82
CA THR A 390 -13.88 26.04 -5.79
C THR A 390 -13.49 26.38 -7.24
N THR A 391 -12.23 26.74 -7.49
CA THR A 391 -11.77 27.09 -8.84
C THR A 391 -12.00 25.88 -9.75
N THR A 392 -12.90 26.05 -10.71
CA THR A 392 -13.21 25.11 -11.78
C THR A 392 -11.93 24.64 -12.48
N ALA A 393 -11.91 23.36 -12.84
CA ALA A 393 -10.87 22.75 -13.67
C ALA A 393 -10.55 23.69 -14.85
N ILE A 394 -9.27 23.80 -15.17
CA ILE A 394 -8.81 24.50 -16.35
C ILE A 394 -9.56 23.91 -17.56
N PRO A 395 -10.26 24.72 -18.38
CA PRO A 395 -10.90 24.20 -19.59
C PRO A 395 -9.83 23.55 -20.48
N ALA A 396 -10.21 22.45 -21.10
CA ALA A 396 -9.38 21.55 -21.91
C ALA A 396 -8.70 22.27 -23.08
#